data_17e0cee213eac917ec8b26f7335ffeea
#
_entry.id   17e0cee213eac917ec8b26f7335ffeea
#
_cell.length_a   1.000
_cell.length_b   1.000
_cell.length_c   1.000
_cell.angle_alpha   90.00
_cell.angle_beta   90.00
_cell.angle_gamma   90.00
#
_symmetry.space_group_name_H-M   'P 1'
#
loop_
_entity.id
_entity.type
_entity.pdbx_description
1 polymer ?
#
loop_
_entity_poly.entity_id
_entity_poly.type
_entity_poly.pdbx_seq_one_letter_code
_entity_poly.pdbx_strand_id
1 'polypeptide(L)'
;MKVILDKRHRSGAQRGKETWDDFLKIYSDTLWQCDFVSKPMWAVNGLVDLCFVVILLPGTRRCWISPCTLSTDSAWFGQQARNVVMEAEDLNLDPQYVIRNNDTQFTAQCDVAIESSGAKIKRNTPLSPNLRAHVERFIQSLKQECLDKIGIVAERHSNHGSWERWGHYNRERPHEARSHRPPGWNTPPQANETVRLNDVIYSSRLGGLLKHYERSAA
;
A
#
# COMPACT_ATOMS: atom_id res chain seq x y z
N MET A 1 -12.46 2.85 23.60
CA MET A 1 -12.54 1.41 23.93
C MET A 1 -13.97 0.87 24.07
N LYS A 2 -14.93 1.55 24.70
CA LYS A 2 -16.34 1.08 24.85
C LYS A 2 -17.14 0.97 23.54
N VAL A 3 -16.91 1.83 22.56
CA VAL A 3 -17.67 1.85 21.28
C VAL A 3 -17.29 0.68 20.36
N ILE A 4 -16.07 0.18 20.44
CA ILE A 4 -15.60 -0.95 19.62
C ILE A 4 -16.12 -2.29 20.15
N LEU A 5 -16.28 -2.41 21.48
CA LEU A 5 -16.83 -3.60 22.12
C LEU A 5 -18.33 -3.78 21.84
N ASP A 6 -19.08 -2.67 21.72
CA ASP A 6 -20.53 -2.71 21.48
C ASP A 6 -20.87 -3.20 20.05
N LYS A 7 -19.99 -2.92 19.06
CA LYS A 7 -20.15 -3.46 17.70
C LYS A 7 -19.87 -4.97 17.60
N ARG A 8 -18.99 -5.51 18.46
CA ARG A 8 -18.69 -6.96 18.48
C ARG A 8 -19.81 -7.82 19.08
N HIS A 9 -20.62 -7.26 19.99
CA HIS A 9 -21.69 -8.00 20.66
C HIS A 9 -23.01 -8.06 19.89
N ARG A 10 -23.22 -7.25 18.87
CA ARG A 10 -24.44 -7.29 18.03
C ARG A 10 -24.41 -8.31 16.90
N SER A 11 -23.28 -8.94 16.61
CA SER A 11 -23.18 -9.93 15.51
C SER A 11 -23.45 -11.37 15.91
N GLY A 12 -24.03 -11.64 17.09
CA GLY A 12 -24.37 -12.98 17.57
C GLY A 12 -25.61 -13.63 16.96
N ALA A 13 -26.38 -12.95 16.12
CA ALA A 13 -27.72 -13.41 15.71
C ALA A 13 -27.92 -13.64 14.20
N GLN A 14 -26.95 -13.44 13.33
CA GLN A 14 -27.09 -13.77 11.90
C GLN A 14 -25.77 -14.29 11.29
N ARG A 15 -25.42 -15.51 11.56
CA ARG A 15 -24.45 -16.28 10.78
C ARG A 15 -25.09 -16.68 9.44
N GLY A 16 -25.19 -15.76 8.47
CA GLY A 16 -25.87 -16.17 7.24
C GLY A 16 -25.71 -15.33 5.99
N LYS A 17 -25.20 -14.10 6.04
CA LYS A 17 -25.05 -13.26 4.82
C LYS A 17 -24.12 -12.05 5.00
N GLU A 18 -23.01 -12.17 5.72
CA GLU A 18 -21.99 -11.11 5.63
C GLU A 18 -21.35 -11.18 4.24
N THR A 19 -21.56 -10.14 3.44
CA THR A 19 -20.90 -10.04 2.15
C THR A 19 -19.46 -9.62 2.32
N TRP A 20 -18.62 -9.88 1.31
CA TRP A 20 -17.24 -9.39 1.30
C TRP A 20 -17.17 -7.85 1.39
N ASP A 21 -18.16 -7.16 0.87
CA ASP A 21 -18.26 -5.70 0.95
C ASP A 21 -18.50 -5.23 2.40
N ASP A 22 -19.32 -5.95 3.17
CA ASP A 22 -19.52 -5.67 4.58
C ASP A 22 -18.25 -5.92 5.39
N PHE A 23 -17.54 -7.02 5.09
CA PHE A 23 -16.24 -7.31 5.70
C PHE A 23 -15.22 -6.20 5.42
N LEU A 24 -15.09 -5.75 4.17
CA LEU A 24 -14.19 -4.66 3.80
C LEU A 24 -14.54 -3.35 4.51
N LYS A 25 -15.82 -3.02 4.66
CA LYS A 25 -16.28 -1.81 5.39
C LYS A 25 -15.96 -1.87 6.88
N ILE A 26 -16.16 -3.04 7.50
CA ILE A 26 -15.96 -3.24 8.95
C ILE A 26 -14.48 -3.18 9.30
N TYR A 27 -13.63 -3.79 8.47
CA TYR A 27 -12.20 -3.98 8.76
C TYR A 27 -11.28 -3.06 7.96
N SER A 28 -11.80 -2.07 7.22
CA SER A 28 -11.01 -1.20 6.33
C SER A 28 -9.76 -0.61 7.00
N ASP A 29 -9.87 -0.24 8.28
CA ASP A 29 -8.79 0.43 9.02
C ASP A 29 -7.73 -0.54 9.59
N THR A 30 -8.06 -1.84 9.69
CA THR A 30 -7.18 -2.89 10.22
C THR A 30 -6.91 -4.00 9.21
N LEU A 31 -7.36 -3.79 7.97
CA LEU A 31 -7.18 -4.70 6.86
C LEU A 31 -6.01 -4.25 6.00
N TRP A 32 -5.13 -5.17 5.66
CA TRP A 32 -4.08 -4.97 4.69
C TRP A 32 -4.33 -5.83 3.45
N GLN A 33 -4.09 -5.25 2.29
CA GLN A 33 -4.10 -5.96 1.01
C GLN A 33 -2.69 -6.08 0.50
N CYS A 34 -2.24 -7.30 0.20
CA CYS A 34 -0.90 -7.61 -0.25
C CYS A 34 -0.91 -8.21 -1.66
N ASP A 35 0.00 -7.75 -2.51
CA ASP A 35 0.17 -8.27 -3.85
C ASP A 35 1.60 -8.10 -4.37
N PHE A 36 1.93 -8.82 -5.47
CA PHE A 36 3.19 -8.72 -6.18
C PHE A 36 3.10 -7.81 -7.39
N VAL A 37 4.20 -7.14 -7.65
CA VAL A 37 4.41 -6.37 -8.87
C VAL A 37 5.70 -6.84 -9.51
N SER A 38 5.66 -7.18 -10.79
CA SER A 38 6.87 -7.38 -11.59
C SER A 38 7.05 -6.23 -12.58
N LYS A 39 8.31 -5.91 -12.86
CA LYS A 39 8.73 -4.93 -13.84
C LYS A 39 9.96 -5.43 -14.59
N PRO A 40 9.91 -5.54 -15.93
CA PRO A 40 11.08 -5.87 -16.72
C PRO A 40 12.22 -4.85 -16.56
N MET A 41 13.43 -5.34 -16.40
CA MET A 41 14.68 -4.59 -16.36
C MET A 41 15.59 -5.05 -17.50
N TRP A 42 16.26 -4.12 -18.14
CA TRP A 42 17.31 -4.43 -19.10
C TRP A 42 18.59 -4.86 -18.38
N ALA A 43 18.98 -6.10 -18.60
CA ALA A 43 20.25 -6.68 -18.14
C ALA A 43 21.16 -6.99 -19.34
N VAL A 44 22.43 -7.30 -19.07
CA VAL A 44 23.41 -7.61 -20.13
C VAL A 44 22.95 -8.76 -21.04
N ASN A 45 22.26 -9.73 -20.48
CA ASN A 45 21.80 -10.93 -21.19
C ASN A 45 20.32 -10.87 -21.62
N GLY A 46 19.69 -9.69 -21.63
CA GLY A 46 18.30 -9.51 -22.02
C GLY A 46 17.40 -8.93 -20.92
N LEU A 47 16.10 -9.12 -21.07
CA LEU A 47 15.13 -8.68 -20.08
C LEU A 47 15.02 -9.67 -18.93
N VAL A 48 15.05 -9.16 -17.70
CA VAL A 48 14.81 -9.92 -16.47
C VAL A 48 13.72 -9.22 -15.64
N ASP A 49 12.93 -9.98 -14.93
CA ASP A 49 11.86 -9.42 -14.12
C ASP A 49 12.35 -9.06 -12.71
N LEU A 50 12.20 -7.81 -12.34
CA LEU A 50 12.30 -7.34 -10.96
C LEU A 50 10.96 -7.46 -10.28
N CYS A 51 10.94 -8.06 -9.09
CA CYS A 51 9.74 -8.25 -8.28
C CYS A 51 9.75 -7.37 -7.05
N PHE A 52 8.56 -6.88 -6.68
CA PHE A 52 8.28 -6.11 -5.46
C PHE A 52 7.09 -6.71 -4.73
N VAL A 53 7.04 -6.53 -3.43
CA VAL A 53 5.82 -6.69 -2.64
C VAL A 53 5.20 -5.32 -2.39
N VAL A 54 3.91 -5.23 -2.58
CA VAL A 54 3.12 -4.04 -2.28
C VAL A 54 2.08 -4.39 -1.23
N ILE A 55 1.99 -3.56 -0.22
CA ILE A 55 0.94 -3.64 0.79
C ILE A 55 0.19 -2.31 0.82
N LEU A 56 -1.13 -2.39 0.85
CA LEU A 56 -2.02 -1.25 0.92
C LEU A 56 -3.02 -1.42 2.06
N LEU A 57 -3.23 -0.35 2.81
CA LEU A 57 -4.27 -0.24 3.84
C LEU A 57 -5.47 0.49 3.25
N PRO A 58 -6.59 -0.18 2.95
CA PRO A 58 -7.74 0.43 2.27
C PRO A 58 -8.35 1.61 3.02
N GLY A 59 -8.44 1.57 4.35
CA GLY A 59 -9.04 2.63 5.15
C GLY A 59 -8.25 3.93 5.13
N THR A 60 -6.93 3.85 5.33
CA THR A 60 -6.04 5.02 5.34
C THR A 60 -5.48 5.36 3.97
N ARG A 61 -5.56 4.45 3.00
CA ARG A 61 -4.89 4.51 1.70
C ARG A 61 -3.36 4.47 1.78
N ARG A 62 -2.79 4.29 2.95
CA ARG A 62 -1.33 4.17 3.10
C ARG A 62 -0.83 2.93 2.37
N CYS A 63 0.29 3.07 1.67
CA CYS A 63 0.94 1.97 0.99
C CYS A 63 2.36 1.74 1.52
N TRP A 64 2.85 0.53 1.33
CA TRP A 64 4.23 0.13 1.49
C TRP A 64 4.70 -0.61 0.24
N ILE A 65 5.94 -0.38 -0.17
CA ILE A 65 6.57 -1.00 -1.33
C ILE A 65 7.92 -1.55 -0.88
N SER A 66 8.17 -2.84 -1.08
CA SER A 66 9.46 -3.45 -0.75
C SER A 66 10.57 -2.94 -1.69
N PRO A 67 11.84 -3.07 -1.31
CA PRO A 67 12.91 -3.13 -2.27
C PRO A 67 12.62 -4.20 -3.32
N CYS A 68 13.15 -4.01 -4.55
CA CYS A 68 13.01 -5.02 -5.59
C CYS A 68 14.01 -6.16 -5.41
N THR A 69 13.71 -7.29 -6.05
CA THR A 69 14.59 -8.45 -6.15
C THR A 69 14.48 -9.13 -7.50
N LEU A 70 15.57 -9.78 -7.93
CA LEU A 70 15.56 -10.72 -9.04
C LEU A 70 15.21 -12.15 -8.59
N SER A 71 15.34 -12.44 -7.27
CA SER A 71 15.08 -13.76 -6.70
C SER A 71 13.99 -13.65 -5.65
N THR A 72 12.81 -14.14 -5.97
CA THR A 72 11.66 -14.20 -5.07
C THR A 72 11.68 -15.47 -4.23
N ASP A 73 12.77 -15.69 -3.48
CA ASP A 73 12.86 -16.84 -2.59
C ASP A 73 12.14 -16.62 -1.26
N SER A 74 11.95 -17.70 -0.52
CA SER A 74 11.22 -17.65 0.76
C SER A 74 11.93 -16.85 1.84
N ALA A 75 13.26 -16.74 1.79
CA ALA A 75 14.03 -15.97 2.76
C ALA A 75 13.83 -14.47 2.55
N TRP A 76 13.88 -14.02 1.28
CA TRP A 76 13.61 -12.63 0.93
C TRP A 76 12.17 -12.23 1.33
N PHE A 77 11.19 -13.09 1.02
CA PHE A 77 9.79 -12.84 1.42
C PHE A 77 9.60 -12.76 2.92
N GLY A 78 10.15 -13.70 3.66
CA GLY A 78 10.10 -13.67 5.11
C GLY A 78 10.72 -12.39 5.67
N GLN A 79 11.78 -11.86 5.02
CA GLN A 79 12.39 -10.59 5.43
C GLN A 79 11.47 -9.40 5.11
N GLN A 80 10.83 -9.37 3.92
CA GLN A 80 9.90 -8.28 3.59
C GLN A 80 8.69 -8.28 4.53
N ALA A 81 8.16 -9.44 4.90
CA ALA A 81 7.08 -9.54 5.87
C ALA A 81 7.48 -8.96 7.24
N ARG A 82 8.68 -9.30 7.73
CA ARG A 82 9.21 -8.72 9.00
C ARG A 82 9.38 -7.22 8.91
N ASN A 83 9.93 -6.70 7.81
CA ASN A 83 10.11 -5.26 7.61
C ASN A 83 8.77 -4.49 7.70
N VAL A 84 7.72 -5.06 7.09
CA VAL A 84 6.38 -4.46 7.13
C VAL A 84 5.77 -4.51 8.52
N VAL A 85 5.95 -5.62 9.24
CA VAL A 85 5.47 -5.74 10.64
C VAL A 85 6.16 -4.70 11.52
N MET A 86 7.48 -4.54 11.40
CA MET A 86 8.24 -3.53 12.15
C MET A 86 7.75 -2.10 11.82
N GLU A 87 7.55 -1.77 10.53
CA GLU A 87 7.03 -0.45 10.15
C GLU A 87 5.60 -0.23 10.68
N ALA A 88 4.78 -1.28 10.73
CA ALA A 88 3.46 -1.19 11.32
C ALA A 88 3.49 -0.87 12.82
N GLU A 89 4.40 -1.51 13.55
CA GLU A 89 4.63 -1.25 14.98
C GLU A 89 5.07 0.21 15.19
N ASP A 90 6.03 0.71 14.42
CA ASP A 90 6.53 2.09 14.48
C ASP A 90 5.42 3.12 14.21
N LEU A 91 4.46 2.76 13.36
CA LEU A 91 3.32 3.61 13.01
C LEU A 91 2.09 3.39 13.89
N ASN A 92 2.18 2.52 14.91
CA ASN A 92 1.07 2.10 15.76
C ASN A 92 -0.14 1.58 14.95
N LEU A 93 0.14 0.83 13.90
CA LEU A 93 -0.87 0.16 13.10
C LEU A 93 -1.05 -1.27 13.63
N ASP A 94 -2.30 -1.67 13.85
CA ASP A 94 -2.66 -3.00 14.35
C ASP A 94 -3.41 -3.78 13.25
N PRO A 95 -2.71 -4.52 12.38
CA PRO A 95 -3.35 -5.30 11.33
C PRO A 95 -4.08 -6.50 11.92
N GLN A 96 -5.40 -6.54 11.75
CA GLN A 96 -6.19 -7.71 12.12
C GLN A 96 -6.27 -8.76 11.00
N TYR A 97 -6.25 -8.30 9.75
CA TYR A 97 -6.32 -9.15 8.58
C TYR A 97 -5.35 -8.72 7.49
N VAL A 98 -4.72 -9.71 6.86
CA VAL A 98 -3.95 -9.52 5.62
C VAL A 98 -4.59 -10.34 4.51
N ILE A 99 -5.08 -9.68 3.46
CA ILE A 99 -5.60 -10.35 2.27
C ILE A 99 -4.49 -10.47 1.24
N ARG A 100 -4.26 -11.68 0.75
CA ARG A 100 -3.34 -11.97 -0.34
C ARG A 100 -3.95 -12.92 -1.36
N ASN A 101 -3.37 -13.01 -2.54
CA ASN A 101 -3.74 -14.03 -3.52
C ASN A 101 -3.17 -15.41 -3.14
N ASN A 102 -3.49 -16.41 -3.97
CA ASN A 102 -2.97 -17.77 -3.84
C ASN A 102 -1.67 -17.96 -4.65
N ASP A 103 -0.93 -16.88 -4.93
CA ASP A 103 0.32 -16.97 -5.64
C ASP A 103 1.32 -17.82 -4.85
N THR A 104 2.01 -18.72 -5.55
CA THR A 104 3.02 -19.63 -4.98
C THR A 104 4.23 -18.88 -4.41
N GLN A 105 4.41 -17.62 -4.78
CA GLN A 105 5.45 -16.76 -4.21
C GLN A 105 5.20 -16.46 -2.71
N PHE A 106 3.96 -16.49 -2.23
CA PHE A 106 3.65 -16.38 -0.81
C PHE A 106 3.93 -17.69 -0.09
N THR A 107 5.10 -17.77 0.51
CA THR A 107 5.56 -18.96 1.22
C THR A 107 5.01 -19.04 2.64
N ALA A 108 5.07 -20.23 3.25
CA ALA A 108 4.69 -20.42 4.65
C ALA A 108 5.51 -19.56 5.62
N GLN A 109 6.77 -19.24 5.28
CA GLN A 109 7.60 -18.36 6.11
C GLN A 109 7.10 -16.91 6.11
N CYS A 110 6.56 -16.45 4.98
CA CYS A 110 5.90 -15.15 4.90
C CYS A 110 4.64 -15.13 5.77
N ASP A 111 3.82 -16.18 5.68
CA ASP A 111 2.60 -16.30 6.49
C ASP A 111 2.93 -16.27 8.00
N VAL A 112 3.92 -17.05 8.44
CA VAL A 112 4.37 -17.05 9.85
C VAL A 112 4.86 -15.67 10.29
N ALA A 113 5.63 -14.97 9.46
CA ALA A 113 6.12 -13.63 9.80
C ALA A 113 4.98 -12.60 9.93
N ILE A 114 3.96 -12.68 9.08
CA ILE A 114 2.77 -11.81 9.18
C ILE A 114 1.93 -12.19 10.41
N GLU A 115 1.71 -13.48 10.65
CA GLU A 115 0.90 -13.95 11.77
C GLU A 115 1.55 -13.67 13.13
N SER A 116 2.87 -13.51 13.20
CA SER A 116 3.57 -13.09 14.41
C SER A 116 3.16 -11.70 14.92
N SER A 117 2.62 -10.82 14.05
CA SER A 117 2.02 -9.56 14.45
C SER A 117 0.60 -9.67 15.02
N GLY A 118 0.04 -10.88 15.09
CA GLY A 118 -1.37 -11.10 15.48
C GLY A 118 -2.37 -11.02 14.33
N ALA A 119 -1.93 -10.65 13.12
CA ALA A 119 -2.78 -10.58 11.93
C ALA A 119 -3.20 -11.96 11.45
N LYS A 120 -4.44 -12.06 10.93
CA LYS A 120 -4.98 -13.27 10.32
C LYS A 120 -4.90 -13.19 8.81
N ILE A 121 -4.29 -14.18 8.17
CA ILE A 121 -4.21 -14.21 6.72
C ILE A 121 -5.54 -14.71 6.13
N LYS A 122 -6.06 -13.94 5.18
CA LYS A 122 -7.21 -14.30 4.34
C LYS A 122 -6.75 -14.46 2.91
N ARG A 123 -6.92 -15.66 2.38
CA ARG A 123 -6.62 -15.93 0.96
C ARG A 123 -7.81 -15.53 0.11
N ASN A 124 -7.52 -14.87 -1.00
CA ASN A 124 -8.58 -14.50 -1.94
C ASN A 124 -9.26 -15.74 -2.51
N THR A 125 -10.59 -15.72 -2.52
CA THR A 125 -11.37 -16.79 -3.15
C THR A 125 -11.73 -16.39 -4.59
N PRO A 126 -11.83 -17.34 -5.53
CA PRO A 126 -12.09 -17.05 -6.95
C PRO A 126 -13.35 -16.21 -7.21
N LEU A 127 -14.29 -16.20 -6.28
CA LEU A 127 -15.59 -15.49 -6.39
C LEU A 127 -15.60 -14.11 -5.70
N SER A 128 -14.44 -13.55 -5.30
CA SER A 128 -14.36 -12.31 -4.52
C SER A 128 -13.37 -11.31 -5.12
N PRO A 129 -13.58 -10.83 -6.37
CA PRO A 129 -12.64 -9.92 -7.03
C PRO A 129 -12.47 -8.59 -6.28
N ASN A 130 -13.49 -8.11 -5.57
CA ASN A 130 -13.46 -6.83 -4.87
C ASN A 130 -12.50 -6.79 -3.66
N LEU A 131 -12.10 -7.96 -3.12
CA LEU A 131 -11.26 -8.04 -1.94
C LEU A 131 -9.88 -7.40 -2.13
N ARG A 132 -9.39 -7.29 -3.34
CA ARG A 132 -8.06 -6.76 -3.68
C ARG A 132 -8.10 -5.53 -4.59
N ALA A 133 -9.28 -5.03 -4.90
CA ALA A 133 -9.47 -3.93 -5.85
C ALA A 133 -8.62 -2.69 -5.52
N HIS A 134 -8.36 -2.41 -4.23
CA HIS A 134 -7.58 -1.24 -3.82
C HIS A 134 -6.08 -1.42 -4.09
N VAL A 135 -5.50 -2.57 -3.76
CA VAL A 135 -4.08 -2.84 -4.05
C VAL A 135 -3.84 -2.98 -5.54
N GLU A 136 -4.74 -3.60 -6.27
CA GLU A 136 -4.66 -3.73 -7.73
C GLU A 136 -4.70 -2.35 -8.43
N ARG A 137 -5.60 -1.48 -8.00
CA ARG A 137 -5.65 -0.08 -8.50
C ARG A 137 -4.39 0.69 -8.14
N PHE A 138 -3.85 0.49 -6.94
CA PHE A 138 -2.59 1.10 -6.55
C PHE A 138 -1.44 0.62 -7.44
N ILE A 139 -1.34 -0.69 -7.69
CA ILE A 139 -0.34 -1.29 -8.57
C ILE A 139 -0.45 -0.74 -10.01
N GLN A 140 -1.66 -0.62 -10.52
CA GLN A 140 -1.91 -0.01 -11.82
C GLN A 140 -1.39 1.43 -11.86
N SER A 141 -1.70 2.22 -10.83
CA SER A 141 -1.19 3.59 -10.69
C SER A 141 0.35 3.63 -10.57
N LEU A 142 0.96 2.72 -9.78
CA LEU A 142 2.41 2.61 -9.65
C LEU A 142 3.07 2.32 -11.01
N LYS A 143 2.52 1.40 -11.79
CA LYS A 143 3.01 1.09 -13.14
C LYS A 143 2.85 2.31 -14.06
N GLN A 144 1.64 2.80 -14.24
CA GLN A 144 1.33 3.85 -15.22
C GLN A 144 1.98 5.20 -14.91
N GLU A 145 2.07 5.58 -13.65
CA GLU A 145 2.57 6.89 -13.24
C GLU A 145 4.09 6.90 -12.96
N CYS A 146 4.70 5.74 -12.76
CA CYS A 146 6.11 5.65 -12.41
C CYS A 146 6.85 4.58 -13.21
N LEU A 147 6.63 3.28 -12.92
CA LEU A 147 7.48 2.21 -13.42
C LEU A 147 7.51 2.11 -14.96
N ASP A 148 6.41 2.40 -15.65
CA ASP A 148 6.33 2.35 -17.11
C ASP A 148 6.86 3.62 -17.79
N LYS A 149 7.13 4.67 -17.01
CA LYS A 149 7.69 5.93 -17.51
C LYS A 149 9.22 5.98 -17.43
N ILE A 150 9.83 5.05 -16.70
CA ILE A 150 11.28 5.00 -16.51
C ILE A 150 11.85 3.71 -17.09
N GLY A 151 12.95 3.83 -17.82
CA GLY A 151 13.75 2.67 -18.26
C GLY A 151 14.58 2.15 -17.09
N ILE A 152 14.33 0.92 -16.65
CA ILE A 152 15.05 0.31 -15.52
C ILE A 152 16.23 -0.46 -16.04
N VAL A 153 17.43 -0.06 -15.61
CA VAL A 153 18.71 -0.67 -16.02
C VAL A 153 19.49 -1.28 -14.84
N ALA A 154 19.01 -1.12 -13.61
CA ALA A 154 19.60 -1.69 -12.41
C ALA A 154 18.58 -1.75 -11.28
N GLU A 155 18.74 -2.67 -10.33
CA GLU A 155 17.91 -2.76 -9.11
C GLU A 155 17.92 -1.45 -8.32
N ARG A 156 19.08 -0.80 -8.16
CA ARG A 156 19.22 0.49 -7.49
C ARG A 156 18.34 1.56 -8.12
N HIS A 157 18.28 1.59 -9.46
CA HIS A 157 17.44 2.55 -10.19
C HIS A 157 15.95 2.28 -9.93
N SER A 158 15.55 1.01 -9.95
CA SER A 158 14.18 0.59 -9.64
C SER A 158 13.79 0.92 -8.20
N ASN A 159 14.67 0.65 -7.23
CA ASN A 159 14.45 0.97 -5.83
C ASN A 159 14.33 2.47 -5.59
N HIS A 160 15.16 3.29 -6.27
CA HIS A 160 15.03 4.75 -6.19
C HIS A 160 13.66 5.22 -6.72
N GLY A 161 13.24 4.74 -7.89
CA GLY A 161 11.93 5.10 -8.45
C GLY A 161 10.76 4.70 -7.55
N SER A 162 10.80 3.49 -6.99
CA SER A 162 9.77 3.00 -6.08
C SER A 162 9.73 3.77 -4.76
N TRP A 163 10.90 4.15 -4.21
CA TRP A 163 11.01 4.95 -2.99
C TRP A 163 10.45 6.36 -3.19
N GLU A 164 10.83 7.03 -4.27
CA GLU A 164 10.30 8.35 -4.62
C GLU A 164 8.76 8.31 -4.81
N ARG A 165 8.27 7.27 -5.48
CA ARG A 165 6.84 7.06 -5.67
C ARG A 165 6.12 6.77 -4.35
N TRP A 166 6.70 5.96 -3.46
CA TRP A 166 6.18 5.69 -2.12
C TRP A 166 6.06 6.97 -1.29
N GLY A 167 7.11 7.79 -1.28
CA GLY A 167 7.13 9.08 -0.58
C GLY A 167 6.07 10.04 -1.10
N HIS A 168 6.02 10.23 -2.43
CA HIS A 168 5.00 11.06 -3.07
C HIS A 168 3.57 10.57 -2.78
N TYR A 169 3.31 9.26 -2.90
CA TYR A 169 1.97 8.69 -2.67
C TYR A 169 1.50 8.89 -1.24
N ASN A 170 2.34 8.62 -0.25
CA ASN A 170 1.94 8.67 1.16
C ASN A 170 1.93 10.10 1.75
N ARG A 171 2.76 11.01 1.24
CA ARG A 171 3.00 12.32 1.87
C ARG A 171 2.49 13.52 1.05
N GLU A 172 2.38 13.37 -0.25
CA GLU A 172 2.16 14.50 -1.16
C GLU A 172 0.90 14.33 -2.02
N ARG A 173 0.59 13.10 -2.47
CA ARG A 173 -0.52 12.85 -3.38
C ARG A 173 -1.88 13.05 -2.68
N PRO A 174 -2.76 13.92 -3.22
CA PRO A 174 -4.12 14.05 -2.70
C PRO A 174 -4.96 12.83 -3.06
N HIS A 175 -5.79 12.36 -2.11
CA HIS A 175 -6.72 11.26 -2.29
C HIS A 175 -8.16 11.73 -2.09
N GLU A 176 -9.00 11.59 -3.10
CA GLU A 176 -10.42 11.99 -3.05
C GLU A 176 -11.15 11.35 -1.86
N ALA A 177 -10.99 10.04 -1.66
CA ALA A 177 -11.59 9.31 -0.54
C ALA A 177 -11.14 9.81 0.86
N ARG A 178 -10.16 10.71 0.93
CA ARG A 178 -9.63 11.32 2.14
C ARG A 178 -9.79 12.84 2.15
N SER A 179 -10.78 13.35 1.43
CA SER A 179 -10.98 14.81 1.26
C SER A 179 -9.73 15.50 0.73
N HIS A 180 -9.12 14.91 -0.29
CA HIS A 180 -7.90 15.37 -0.96
C HIS A 180 -6.64 15.44 -0.08
N ARG A 181 -6.60 14.69 1.04
CA ARG A 181 -5.42 14.61 1.90
C ARG A 181 -4.56 13.40 1.54
N PRO A 182 -3.23 13.54 1.61
CA PRO A 182 -2.31 12.40 1.55
C PRO A 182 -2.56 11.41 2.71
N PRO A 183 -2.24 10.12 2.54
CA PRO A 183 -2.38 9.11 3.59
C PRO A 183 -1.64 9.43 4.90
N GLY A 184 -0.50 10.10 4.81
CA GLY A 184 0.32 10.50 5.96
C GLY A 184 -0.22 11.68 6.76
N TRP A 185 -1.25 12.38 6.27
CA TRP A 185 -1.78 13.57 6.92
C TRP A 185 -3.00 13.25 7.77
N ASN A 186 -2.91 13.57 9.06
CA ASN A 186 -4.01 13.39 10.01
C ASN A 186 -4.76 14.71 10.31
N THR A 187 -4.13 15.86 10.02
CA THR A 187 -4.73 17.17 10.25
C THR A 187 -5.62 17.56 9.07
N PRO A 188 -6.86 18.03 9.31
CA PRO A 188 -7.69 18.55 8.22
C PRO A 188 -7.01 19.79 7.61
N PRO A 189 -7.15 20.02 6.29
CA PRO A 189 -6.71 21.26 5.68
C PRO A 189 -7.47 22.43 6.31
N GLN A 190 -6.79 23.56 6.48
CA GLN A 190 -7.45 24.78 6.92
C GLN A 190 -8.49 25.17 5.86
N ALA A 191 -9.74 25.30 6.28
CA ALA A 191 -10.83 25.65 5.39
C ALA A 191 -10.73 27.14 5.02
N ASN A 192 -10.92 27.45 3.73
CA ASN A 192 -11.30 28.77 3.20
C ASN A 192 -10.29 29.91 3.21
N GLU A 193 -9.00 29.65 3.16
CA GLU A 193 -8.07 30.72 2.82
C GLU A 193 -7.86 30.82 1.29
N THR A 194 -8.03 32.01 0.74
CA THR A 194 -7.67 32.28 -0.66
C THR A 194 -6.17 32.10 -0.83
N VAL A 195 -5.75 31.09 -1.59
CA VAL A 195 -4.33 30.84 -1.88
C VAL A 195 -3.91 31.79 -3.00
N ARG A 196 -2.91 32.63 -2.75
CA ARG A 196 -2.27 33.45 -3.79
C ARG A 196 -1.26 32.59 -4.54
N LEU A 197 -1.12 32.80 -5.84
CA LEU A 197 -0.15 32.02 -6.64
C LEU A 197 1.29 32.14 -6.12
N ASN A 198 1.64 33.29 -5.56
CA ASN A 198 2.97 33.51 -4.97
C ASN A 198 3.24 32.70 -3.68
N ASP A 199 2.19 32.19 -3.07
CA ASP A 199 2.29 31.36 -1.85
C ASP A 199 2.39 29.87 -2.20
N VAL A 200 2.40 29.50 -3.49
CA VAL A 200 2.46 28.12 -3.95
C VAL A 200 3.90 27.73 -4.25
N ILE A 201 4.39 26.73 -3.52
CA ILE A 201 5.68 26.09 -3.79
C ILE A 201 5.44 24.88 -4.68
N TYR A 202 6.19 24.81 -5.76
CA TYR A 202 6.22 23.65 -6.65
C TYR A 202 7.44 22.80 -6.35
N SER A 203 7.24 21.51 -6.17
CA SER A 203 8.30 20.49 -6.09
C SER A 203 8.02 19.35 -7.07
N SER A 204 9.08 18.68 -7.50
CA SER A 204 8.94 17.52 -8.39
C SER A 204 9.97 16.46 -8.07
N ARG A 205 9.60 15.21 -8.37
CA ARG A 205 10.45 14.03 -8.21
C ARG A 205 10.60 13.30 -9.54
N LEU A 206 11.63 12.46 -9.68
CA LEU A 206 11.89 11.66 -10.88
C LEU A 206 11.91 12.51 -12.18
N GLY A 207 12.64 13.64 -12.13
CA GLY A 207 12.76 14.50 -13.30
C GLY A 207 11.47 15.19 -13.75
N GLY A 208 10.56 15.48 -12.81
CA GLY A 208 9.27 16.12 -13.10
C GLY A 208 8.12 15.16 -13.36
N LEU A 209 8.37 13.87 -13.25
CA LEU A 209 7.34 12.83 -13.43
C LEU A 209 6.27 12.88 -12.33
N LEU A 210 6.71 13.08 -11.08
CA LEU A 210 5.82 13.24 -9.92
C LEU A 210 5.87 14.71 -9.49
N LYS A 211 4.71 15.36 -9.44
CA LYS A 211 4.58 16.80 -9.15
C LYS A 211 3.82 17.00 -7.86
N HIS A 212 4.26 17.96 -7.08
CA HIS A 212 3.61 18.37 -5.85
C HIS A 212 3.54 19.89 -5.75
N TYR A 213 2.43 20.37 -5.23
CA TYR A 213 2.17 21.78 -4.97
C TYR A 213 1.74 21.94 -3.53
N GLU A 214 2.45 22.75 -2.78
CA GLU A 214 2.13 23.04 -1.39
C GLU A 214 2.11 24.54 -1.14
N ARG A 215 1.41 24.94 -0.07
CA ARG A 215 1.44 26.33 0.35
C ARG A 215 2.72 26.61 1.14
N SER A 216 3.40 27.72 0.85
CA SER A 216 4.50 28.21 1.67
C SER A 216 3.99 28.41 3.10
N ALA A 217 4.72 27.85 4.08
CA ALA A 217 4.47 28.20 5.47
C ALA A 217 4.78 29.70 5.65
N ALA A 218 3.83 30.44 6.20
CA ALA A 218 3.99 31.85 6.53
C ALA A 218 4.91 32.03 7.72
#